data_782632f4c745c66c462d5d7f8e5db233
#
_entry.id   782632f4c745c66c462d5d7f8e5db233
#
_cell.length_a   1.000
_cell.length_b   1.000
_cell.length_c   1.000
_cell.angle_alpha   90.00
_cell.angle_beta   90.00
_cell.angle_gamma   90.00
#
_symmetry.space_group_name_H-M   'P 1'
#
loop_
_entity.id
_entity.type
_entity.pdbx_description
1 polymer ?
#
loop_
_entity_poly.entity_id
_entity_poly.type
_entity_poly.pdbx_seq_one_letter_code
_entity_poly.pdbx_strand_id
1 'polypeptide(L)'
;MGNGASLSVTDMRRSTRHPVDYPVIAEHRVTGDMKLHVCNISAHGFMIDQAPSLARGDRLIVRLPVVGRIEAYCIWLTEDRAGFQFERIIRLDTFMAMIRELQPNPALRRRS
;
A
#
# COMPACT_ATOMS: atom_id res chain seq x y z
N MET A 1 0.99 14.22 27.99
CA MET A 1 0.79 14.02 27.43
C MET A 1 0.06 13.68 26.66
N GLY A 2 0.02 13.65 26.59
CA GLY A 2 -0.69 13.39 26.03
C GLY A 2 -0.82 13.29 24.77
N ASN A 3 -0.48 13.40 24.58
CA ASN A 3 -0.57 13.35 23.59
C ASN A 3 -0.69 12.65 22.74
N GLY A 4 -0.38 12.68 22.76
CA GLY A 4 -0.08 11.90 21.63
C GLY A 4 -1.10 10.91 21.22
N ALA A 5 -1.91 10.60 22.07
CA ALA A 5 -2.94 9.62 21.78
C ALA A 5 -3.99 10.18 20.84
N SER A 6 -4.03 11.46 20.68
CA SER A 6 -5.07 12.11 19.91
C SER A 6 -4.63 12.29 18.46
N LEU A 7 -5.40 11.76 17.54
CA LEU A 7 -5.12 11.92 16.12
C LEU A 7 -6.01 13.00 15.53
N SER A 8 -5.46 13.81 14.66
CA SER A 8 -6.26 14.78 13.91
C SER A 8 -7.11 14.03 12.88
N VAL A 9 -8.12 14.70 12.35
CA VAL A 9 -8.94 14.11 11.30
C VAL A 9 -8.09 13.71 10.10
N THR A 10 -7.12 14.55 9.75
CA THR A 10 -6.23 14.25 8.62
C THR A 10 -5.41 13.00 8.89
N ASP A 11 -4.89 12.86 10.11
CA ASP A 11 -4.12 11.67 10.46
C ASP A 11 -4.97 10.42 10.41
N MET A 12 -6.22 10.51 10.86
CA MET A 12 -7.12 9.38 10.80
C MET A 12 -7.40 8.98 9.35
N ARG A 13 -7.56 9.94 8.46
CA ARG A 13 -7.77 9.63 7.04
C ARG A 13 -6.55 8.95 6.43
N ARG A 14 -5.35 9.42 6.80
CA ARG A 14 -4.12 8.80 6.32
C ARG A 14 -3.98 7.37 6.79
N SER A 15 -4.46 7.09 7.99
CA SER A 15 -4.38 5.76 8.56
C SER A 15 -5.45 4.82 8.03
N THR A 16 -6.51 5.36 7.45
CA THR A 16 -7.59 4.54 6.95
C THR A 16 -7.11 3.66 5.81
N ARG A 17 -7.38 2.38 5.93
CA ARG A 17 -7.04 1.43 4.88
C ARG A 17 -8.19 1.32 3.91
N HIS A 18 -7.84 1.33 2.63
CA HIS A 18 -8.82 1.22 1.55
C HIS A 18 -8.63 -0.11 0.86
N PRO A 19 -9.67 -0.93 0.77
CA PRO A 19 -9.55 -2.18 0.01
C PRO A 19 -9.38 -1.85 -1.46
N VAL A 20 -8.44 -2.52 -2.09
CA VAL A 20 -8.16 -2.33 -3.50
C VAL A 20 -7.85 -3.70 -4.12
N ASP A 21 -7.83 -3.72 -5.42
CA ASP A 21 -7.46 -4.91 -6.18
C ASP A 21 -6.45 -4.44 -7.21
N TYR A 22 -5.19 -4.36 -6.78
CA TYR A 22 -4.19 -3.70 -7.61
C TYR A 22 -2.96 -4.58 -7.79
N PRO A 23 -2.81 -5.17 -8.96
CA PRO A 23 -1.56 -5.88 -9.27
C PRO A 23 -0.47 -4.87 -9.60
N VAL A 24 0.71 -5.08 -9.05
CA VAL A 24 1.82 -4.17 -9.27
C VAL A 24 3.10 -4.98 -9.41
N ILE A 25 4.01 -4.46 -10.20
CA ILE A 25 5.37 -5.01 -10.29
C ILE A 25 6.23 -4.23 -9.32
N ALA A 26 6.87 -4.96 -8.40
CA ALA A 26 7.79 -4.36 -7.44
C ALA A 26 9.21 -4.76 -7.81
N GLU A 27 10.16 -3.88 -7.53
CA GLU A 27 11.57 -4.15 -7.78
C GLU A 27 12.23 -4.53 -6.46
N HIS A 28 12.79 -5.72 -6.39
CA HIS A 28 13.54 -6.19 -5.23
C HIS A 28 15.01 -6.22 -5.59
N ARG A 29 15.84 -5.70 -4.69
CA ARG A 29 17.27 -5.55 -4.97
C ARG A 29 17.93 -6.86 -5.36
N VAL A 30 17.56 -7.95 -4.70
CA VAL A 30 18.23 -9.22 -4.89
C VAL A 30 17.55 -10.08 -5.94
N THR A 31 16.23 -10.21 -5.84
CA THR A 31 15.50 -11.15 -6.69
C THR A 31 14.96 -10.52 -7.95
N GLY A 32 15.10 -9.20 -8.09
CA GLY A 32 14.59 -8.51 -9.28
C GLY A 32 13.11 -8.22 -9.18
N ASP A 33 12.47 -8.13 -10.32
CA ASP A 33 11.05 -7.78 -10.36
C ASP A 33 10.19 -8.92 -9.84
N MET A 34 9.15 -8.57 -9.13
CA MET A 34 8.19 -9.57 -8.65
C MET A 34 6.78 -8.98 -8.72
N LYS A 35 5.83 -9.84 -8.96
CA LYS A 35 4.43 -9.45 -9.00
C LYS A 35 3.85 -9.47 -7.59
N LEU A 36 3.14 -8.41 -7.26
CA LEU A 36 2.44 -8.32 -5.97
C LEU A 36 0.98 -8.00 -6.24
N HIS A 37 0.12 -8.47 -5.37
CA HIS A 37 -1.28 -8.13 -5.42
C HIS A 37 -1.63 -7.31 -4.17
N VAL A 38 -1.78 -6.00 -4.35
CA VAL A 38 -2.10 -5.11 -3.24
C VAL A 38 -3.60 -5.23 -2.97
N CYS A 39 -3.94 -5.63 -1.75
CA CYS A 39 -5.32 -5.84 -1.37
C CYS A 39 -5.88 -4.77 -0.44
N ASN A 40 -5.03 -3.99 0.20
CA ASN A 40 -5.46 -2.75 0.82
C ASN A 40 -4.29 -1.78 0.93
N ILE A 41 -4.61 -0.50 1.08
CA ILE A 41 -3.58 0.53 1.07
C ILE A 41 -4.04 1.72 1.93
N SER A 42 -3.09 2.33 2.60
CA SER A 42 -3.27 3.60 3.31
C SER A 42 -2.14 4.53 2.92
N ALA A 43 -2.17 5.75 3.43
CA ALA A 43 -1.09 6.69 3.13
C ALA A 43 0.24 6.26 3.76
N HIS A 44 0.21 5.33 4.71
CA HIS A 44 1.40 4.84 5.41
C HIS A 44 2.01 3.60 4.77
N GLY A 45 1.22 2.80 4.06
CA GLY A 45 1.71 1.57 3.49
C GLY A 45 0.61 0.74 2.86
N PHE A 46 0.92 -0.52 2.59
CA PHE A 46 -0.04 -1.39 1.92
C PHE A 46 0.12 -2.82 2.40
N MET A 47 -0.90 -3.62 2.11
CA MET A 47 -0.89 -5.04 2.40
C MET A 47 -1.08 -5.80 1.10
N ILE A 48 -0.37 -6.91 0.99
CA ILE A 48 -0.52 -7.81 -0.16
C ILE A 48 -1.03 -9.16 0.33
N ASP A 49 -1.72 -9.84 -0.57
CA ASP A 49 -2.04 -11.24 -0.40
C ASP A 49 -1.25 -12.05 -1.44
N GLN A 50 -1.32 -13.36 -1.35
CA GLN A 50 -0.56 -14.24 -2.25
C GLN A 50 0.91 -13.84 -2.26
N ALA A 51 1.45 -13.58 -1.07
CA ALA A 51 2.79 -13.03 -0.96
C ALA A 51 3.84 -13.99 -1.52
N PRO A 52 4.76 -13.49 -2.36
CA PRO A 52 5.87 -14.31 -2.78
C PRO A 52 6.88 -14.48 -1.65
N SER A 53 7.98 -15.13 -1.93
CA SER A 53 9.02 -15.33 -0.94
C SER A 53 9.63 -13.99 -0.54
N LEU A 54 9.39 -13.60 0.69
CA LEU A 54 9.83 -12.30 1.22
C LEU A 54 10.34 -12.50 2.65
N ALA A 55 11.08 -11.50 3.12
CA ALA A 55 11.54 -11.47 4.50
C ALA A 55 11.22 -10.11 5.11
N ARG A 56 11.04 -10.10 6.43
CA ARG A 56 10.85 -8.83 7.13
C ARG A 56 12.07 -7.96 6.88
N GLY A 57 11.83 -6.69 6.63
CA GLY A 57 12.91 -5.76 6.32
C GLY A 57 13.25 -5.67 4.86
N ASP A 58 12.72 -6.57 4.02
CA ASP A 58 12.93 -6.46 2.59
C ASP A 58 12.44 -5.12 2.08
N ARG A 59 13.23 -4.52 1.20
CA ARG A 59 12.87 -3.26 0.58
C ARG A 59 12.47 -3.49 -0.85
N LEU A 60 11.35 -2.89 -1.22
CA LEU A 60 10.81 -2.96 -2.56
C LEU A 60 10.58 -1.56 -3.07
N ILE A 61 10.68 -1.40 -4.39
CA ILE A 61 10.26 -0.17 -5.02
C ILE A 61 9.01 -0.50 -5.81
N VAL A 62 7.93 0.21 -5.51
CA VAL A 62 6.67 0.04 -6.22
C VAL A 62 6.35 1.31 -6.98
N ARG A 63 5.60 1.16 -8.05
CA ARG A 63 5.16 2.30 -8.83
C ARG A 63 3.66 2.40 -8.70
N LEU A 64 3.21 3.49 -8.12
CA LEU A 64 1.79 3.70 -7.84
C LEU A 64 1.26 4.84 -8.70
N PRO A 65 -0.03 4.78 -9.09
CA PRO A 65 -0.61 5.90 -9.82
C PRO A 65 -0.50 7.19 -9.02
N VAL A 66 -0.29 8.30 -9.70
CA VAL A 66 -0.18 9.64 -9.13
C VAL A 66 1.08 9.81 -8.30
N VAL A 67 1.40 8.84 -7.45
CA VAL A 67 2.56 8.91 -6.54
C VAL A 67 3.86 8.67 -7.29
N GLY A 68 3.86 7.72 -8.24
CA GLY A 68 5.07 7.33 -8.93
C GLY A 68 5.85 6.28 -8.14
N ARG A 69 7.16 6.27 -8.31
CA ARG A 69 8.03 5.31 -7.64
C ARG A 69 8.17 5.68 -6.18
N ILE A 70 7.98 4.70 -5.31
CA ILE A 70 8.13 4.90 -3.88
C ILE A 70 8.68 3.61 -3.27
N GLU A 71 9.59 3.76 -2.32
CA GLU A 71 10.18 2.63 -1.64
C GLU A 71 9.32 2.23 -0.46
N ALA A 72 9.24 0.93 -0.22
CA ALA A 72 8.50 0.38 0.91
C ALA A 72 9.28 -0.79 1.46
N TYR A 73 9.07 -1.09 2.73
CA TYR A 73 9.75 -2.21 3.36
C TYR A 73 8.77 -3.06 4.13
N CYS A 74 9.07 -4.34 4.13
CA CYS A 74 8.21 -5.34 4.75
C CYS A 74 8.31 -5.26 6.26
N ILE A 75 7.18 -5.04 6.93
CA ILE A 75 7.16 -4.92 8.38
C ILE A 75 6.57 -6.14 9.06
N TRP A 76 5.77 -6.93 8.35
CA TRP A 76 5.28 -8.19 8.90
C TRP A 76 4.97 -9.16 7.77
N LEU A 77 5.01 -10.43 8.12
CA LEU A 77 4.73 -11.52 7.19
C LEU A 77 3.90 -12.56 7.88
N THR A 78 2.96 -13.13 7.14
CA THR A 78 2.33 -14.39 7.49
C THR A 78 2.56 -15.35 6.33
N GLU A 79 1.85 -16.45 6.33
CA GLU A 79 2.05 -17.47 5.32
C GLU A 79 1.84 -16.97 3.90
N ASP A 80 0.79 -16.19 3.69
CA ASP A 80 0.44 -15.74 2.34
C ASP A 80 0.20 -14.23 2.27
N ARG A 81 0.48 -13.48 3.33
CA ARG A 81 0.24 -12.06 3.38
C ARG A 81 1.44 -11.32 3.92
N ALA A 82 1.56 -10.07 3.54
CA ALA A 82 2.64 -9.23 4.03
C ALA A 82 2.17 -7.80 4.11
N GLY A 83 2.70 -7.08 5.10
CA GLY A 83 2.43 -5.66 5.25
C GLY A 83 3.68 -4.87 5.00
N PHE A 84 3.52 -3.76 4.30
CA PHE A 84 4.62 -2.89 3.90
C PHE A 84 4.36 -1.47 4.38
N GLN A 85 5.42 -0.81 4.77
CA GLN A 85 5.38 0.59 5.14
C GLN A 85 6.16 1.39 4.13
N PHE A 86 5.58 2.50 3.66
CA PHE A 86 6.28 3.38 2.73
C PHE A 86 7.41 4.11 3.43
N GLU A 87 8.42 4.49 2.65
CA GLU A 87 9.55 5.28 3.16
C GLU A 87 9.10 6.63 3.72
N ARG A 88 7.94 7.10 3.30
CA ARG A 88 7.35 8.35 3.75
C ARG A 88 5.84 8.24 3.69
N ILE A 89 5.18 9.07 4.48
CA ILE A 89 3.72 9.14 4.44
C ILE A 89 3.33 9.91 3.18
N ILE A 90 2.41 9.34 2.41
CA ILE A 90 1.92 9.99 1.20
C ILE A 90 1.00 11.14 1.60
N ARG A 91 1.18 12.29 0.96
CA ARG A 91 0.33 13.44 1.22
C ARG A 91 -1.13 13.07 0.96
N LEU A 92 -2.01 13.61 1.80
CA LEU A 92 -3.41 13.22 1.74
C LEU A 92 -4.05 13.50 0.38
N ASP A 93 -3.78 14.66 -0.19
CA ASP A 93 -4.37 15.01 -1.48
C ASP A 93 -3.89 14.07 -2.58
N THR A 94 -2.60 13.76 -2.57
CA THR A 94 -2.02 12.80 -3.53
C THR A 94 -2.60 11.42 -3.32
N PHE A 95 -2.73 11.03 -2.06
CA PHE A 95 -3.28 9.71 -1.72
C PHE A 95 -4.72 9.58 -2.21
N MET A 96 -5.53 10.59 -1.97
CA MET A 96 -6.94 10.53 -2.40
C MET A 96 -7.05 10.49 -3.92
N ALA A 97 -6.19 11.20 -4.63
CA ALA A 97 -6.16 11.13 -6.08
C ALA A 97 -5.79 9.72 -6.55
N MET A 98 -4.82 9.10 -5.88
CA MET A 98 -4.43 7.74 -6.20
C MET A 98 -5.57 6.76 -5.95
N ILE A 99 -6.28 6.91 -4.84
CA ILE A 99 -7.37 6.00 -4.50
C ILE A 99 -8.45 6.04 -5.57
N ARG A 100 -8.74 7.21 -6.10
CA ARG A 100 -9.72 7.31 -7.19
C ARG A 100 -9.29 6.51 -8.42
N GLU A 101 -7.98 6.41 -8.64
CA GLU A 101 -7.47 5.62 -9.76
C GLU A 101 -7.47 4.13 -9.46
N LEU A 102 -7.18 3.77 -8.22
CA LEU A 102 -7.03 2.37 -7.84
C LEU A 102 -8.35 1.66 -7.64
N GLN A 103 -9.36 2.37 -7.19
CA GLN A 103 -10.63 1.74 -6.90
C GLN A 103 -11.40 1.51 -8.18
N PRO A 104 -11.73 0.26 -8.49
CA PRO A 104 -12.56 0.01 -9.66
C PRO A 104 -13.94 0.63 -9.44
N ASN A 105 -14.58 0.97 -10.54
CA ASN A 105 -15.92 1.50 -10.49
C ASN A 105 -16.86 0.44 -9.92
N PRO A 106 -17.51 0.71 -8.78
CA PRO A 106 -18.35 -0.30 -8.15
C PRO A 106 -19.50 -0.77 -9.04
N ALA A 107 -20.03 0.11 -9.86
CA ALA A 107 -21.10 -0.28 -10.76
C ALA A 107 -20.64 -1.30 -11.78
N LEU A 108 -19.43 -1.12 -12.30
CA LEU A 108 -18.87 -2.09 -13.24
C LEU A 108 -18.60 -3.42 -12.56
N ARG A 109 -18.12 -3.40 -11.34
CA ARG A 109 -17.84 -4.63 -10.61
C ARG A 109 -19.11 -5.43 -10.38
N ARG A 110 -20.17 -4.76 -10.01
CA ARG A 110 -21.42 -5.45 -9.71
C ARG A 110 -22.08 -6.03 -10.94
N ARG A 111 -21.74 -5.54 -12.11
CA ARG A 111 -22.36 -6.01 -13.34
C ARG A 111 -21.73 -7.29 -13.85
N SER A 112 -20.58 -7.60 -13.39
CA SER A 112 -19.87 -8.78 -13.85
C SER A 112 -20.31 -10.02 -13.12
#